data_85b642a81815fe18ca16d9951675d717
#
_entry.id   85b642a81815fe18ca16d9951675d717
#
_cell.length_a   1.000
_cell.length_b   1.000
_cell.length_c   1.000
_cell.angle_alpha   90.00
_cell.angle_beta   90.00
_cell.angle_gamma   90.00
#
_symmetry.space_group_name_H-M   'P 1'
#
loop_
_entity.id
_entity.type
_entity.pdbx_description
1 polymer ?
#
loop_
_entity_poly.entity_id
_entity_poly.type
_entity_poly.pdbx_seq_one_letter_code
_entity_poly.pdbx_strand_id
1 'polypeptide(L)'
;AGVEWTSGILDPGTTRIAIAASTLGPDQANAIRVLTSAGDRVAVMVGRAGTGKTHALGTLRTVYEAAGYTVIGLAPSARAARELEAGSGIGSSTIARYIVERREIDASTVIVVDEAGMAGVRDVATIIDQATRVGAKVVLVGDHHQLPEVGAGGAFRAALDTLGTRVVELTVNRRQQHLWEQAALDQLRHGDVTTAFAAYLEHGRVVLTDNPDQLHTRAITDWQQLRTSGETLMLAGTRAEAHLLNQLARQLLANTGDLDLAHEFEIGGRTYAPGDRVVLCRNHPGQHLNNGDPFAVENGMLVTIVDVDDHGVHVLLATGERVVLDRSYAERGWVDHAYALTIHKAQGVTCDHVLLIGPAGLYREGIYVALSRARLSAWIYATSTQVVELDQRHDTGIPLPTETVHDPQRDLLTRMHTSSRCRASRHGHQPRHTS
;
A
#
# COMPACT_ATOMS: atom_id res chain seq x y z
N ALA A 1 -2.05 -30.19 33.00
CA ALA A 1 -3.25 -30.17 32.19
C ALA A 1 -3.03 -29.19 31.07
N GLY A 2 -2.82 -29.69 29.83
CA GLY A 2 -2.66 -28.85 28.66
C GLY A 2 -4.00 -28.21 28.35
N VAL A 3 -4.08 -26.90 28.43
CA VAL A 3 -5.20 -26.15 27.90
C VAL A 3 -5.11 -26.26 26.38
N GLU A 4 -6.02 -27.01 25.76
CA GLU A 4 -6.15 -27.02 24.29
C GLU A 4 -6.58 -25.62 23.84
N TRP A 5 -5.67 -24.93 23.20
CA TRP A 5 -5.85 -23.56 22.72
C TRP A 5 -6.54 -23.55 21.33
N THR A 6 -7.68 -24.24 21.21
CA THR A 6 -8.44 -24.35 19.96
C THR A 6 -9.55 -23.29 19.91
N SER A 7 -9.67 -22.60 18.78
CA SER A 7 -10.73 -21.62 18.54
C SER A 7 -11.07 -21.56 17.05
N GLY A 8 -12.36 -21.40 16.73
CA GLY A 8 -12.83 -21.17 15.37
C GLY A 8 -12.63 -22.34 14.41
N ILE A 9 -12.70 -23.58 14.90
CA ILE A 9 -12.78 -24.79 14.05
C ILE A 9 -14.22 -24.92 13.56
N LEU A 10 -14.37 -25.03 12.25
CA LEU A 10 -15.68 -25.16 11.61
C LEU A 10 -15.86 -26.56 11.01
N ASP A 11 -17.13 -26.93 10.83
CA ASP A 11 -17.47 -28.14 10.09
C ASP A 11 -16.95 -28.04 8.62
N PRO A 12 -16.21 -29.05 8.16
CA PRO A 12 -15.68 -29.07 6.79
C PRO A 12 -16.76 -29.00 5.70
N GLY A 13 -17.98 -29.45 6.00
CA GLY A 13 -19.11 -29.38 5.09
C GLY A 13 -19.54 -27.94 4.81
N THR A 14 -19.68 -27.13 5.86
CA THR A 14 -20.02 -25.70 5.76
C THR A 14 -18.98 -24.95 4.94
N THR A 15 -17.69 -25.17 5.22
CA THR A 15 -16.58 -24.55 4.47
C THR A 15 -16.61 -24.96 3.00
N ARG A 16 -16.83 -26.23 2.70
CA ARG A 16 -16.88 -26.74 1.32
C ARG A 16 -18.03 -26.13 0.51
N ILE A 17 -19.21 -25.98 1.12
CA ILE A 17 -20.38 -25.37 0.45
C ILE A 17 -20.08 -23.92 0.11
N ALA A 18 -19.56 -23.12 1.03
CA ALA A 18 -19.24 -21.72 0.79
C ALA A 18 -18.15 -21.54 -0.29
N ILE A 19 -17.11 -22.36 -0.27
CA ILE A 19 -16.08 -22.35 -1.30
C ILE A 19 -16.68 -22.70 -2.68
N ALA A 20 -17.53 -23.70 -2.77
CA ALA A 20 -18.17 -24.11 -4.02
C ALA A 20 -19.11 -23.01 -4.59
N ALA A 21 -19.71 -22.20 -3.73
CA ALA A 21 -20.55 -21.07 -4.11
C ALA A 21 -19.74 -19.80 -4.45
N SER A 22 -18.43 -19.80 -4.24
CA SER A 22 -17.54 -18.66 -4.45
C SER A 22 -16.82 -18.74 -5.79
N THR A 23 -16.16 -17.63 -6.20
CA THR A 23 -15.28 -17.56 -7.36
C THR A 23 -13.79 -17.66 -7.00
N LEU A 24 -13.48 -18.31 -5.87
CA LEU A 24 -12.11 -18.44 -5.38
C LEU A 24 -11.23 -19.30 -6.30
N GLY A 25 -10.01 -18.85 -6.51
CA GLY A 25 -8.98 -19.70 -7.10
C GLY A 25 -8.50 -20.79 -6.13
N PRO A 26 -7.77 -21.82 -6.65
CA PRO A 26 -7.35 -22.97 -5.83
C PRO A 26 -6.53 -22.60 -4.58
N ASP A 27 -5.62 -21.64 -4.67
CA ASP A 27 -4.81 -21.15 -3.55
C ASP A 27 -5.68 -20.44 -2.48
N GLN A 28 -6.62 -19.61 -2.92
CA GLN A 28 -7.58 -18.95 -2.02
C GLN A 28 -8.51 -19.96 -1.34
N ALA A 29 -9.05 -20.91 -2.10
CA ALA A 29 -9.90 -21.97 -1.55
C ALA A 29 -9.14 -22.83 -0.53
N ASN A 30 -7.87 -23.15 -0.81
CA ASN A 30 -7.03 -23.87 0.15
C ASN A 30 -6.79 -23.03 1.42
N ALA A 31 -6.54 -21.72 1.27
CA ALA A 31 -6.39 -20.82 2.41
C ALA A 31 -7.60 -20.85 3.34
N ILE A 32 -8.80 -20.73 2.78
CA ILE A 32 -10.03 -20.78 3.57
C ILE A 32 -10.18 -22.12 4.28
N ARG A 33 -9.93 -23.26 3.60
CA ARG A 33 -9.99 -24.59 4.26
C ARG A 33 -9.06 -24.66 5.46
N VAL A 34 -7.80 -24.25 5.30
CA VAL A 34 -6.82 -24.31 6.40
C VAL A 34 -7.21 -23.38 7.55
N LEU A 35 -7.59 -22.14 7.27
CA LEU A 35 -7.96 -21.15 8.30
C LEU A 35 -9.19 -21.57 9.10
N THR A 36 -10.13 -22.30 8.49
CA THR A 36 -11.36 -22.75 9.14
C THR A 36 -11.25 -24.12 9.82
N SER A 37 -10.27 -24.95 9.42
CA SER A 37 -10.01 -26.26 10.03
C SER A 37 -8.93 -26.23 11.12
N ALA A 38 -8.00 -25.27 11.06
CA ALA A 38 -6.96 -25.15 12.06
C ALA A 38 -7.50 -24.55 13.36
N GLY A 39 -7.23 -25.22 14.48
CA GLY A 39 -7.63 -24.77 15.82
C GLY A 39 -6.77 -23.66 16.39
N ASP A 40 -5.80 -23.16 15.65
CA ASP A 40 -4.90 -22.09 16.11
C ASP A 40 -5.69 -20.80 16.39
N ARG A 41 -5.52 -20.26 17.61
CA ARG A 41 -6.13 -18.96 17.99
C ARG A 41 -5.56 -17.80 17.19
N VAL A 42 -4.29 -17.87 16.83
CA VAL A 42 -3.66 -16.94 15.92
C VAL A 42 -3.29 -17.70 14.67
N ALA A 43 -3.91 -17.34 13.56
CA ALA A 43 -3.60 -17.86 12.24
C ALA A 43 -2.96 -16.75 11.38
N VAL A 44 -2.15 -17.14 10.41
CA VAL A 44 -1.48 -16.18 9.52
C VAL A 44 -1.75 -16.55 8.07
N MET A 45 -2.18 -15.54 7.30
CA MET A 45 -2.32 -15.63 5.85
C MET A 45 -1.38 -14.62 5.19
N VAL A 46 -0.38 -15.11 4.48
CA VAL A 46 0.46 -14.29 3.60
C VAL A 46 -0.24 -14.14 2.26
N GLY A 47 -0.51 -12.91 1.87
CA GLY A 47 -1.06 -12.62 0.56
C GLY A 47 -0.20 -11.62 -0.17
N ARG A 48 0.43 -12.04 -1.26
CA ARG A 48 1.22 -11.16 -2.13
C ARG A 48 0.38 -10.02 -2.68
N ALA A 49 1.00 -8.98 -3.18
CA ALA A 49 0.27 -7.93 -3.89
C ALA A 49 -0.49 -8.54 -5.08
N GLY A 50 -1.75 -8.17 -5.25
CA GLY A 50 -2.57 -8.63 -6.37
C GLY A 50 -3.15 -10.05 -6.27
N THR A 51 -2.99 -10.77 -5.15
CA THR A 51 -3.51 -12.14 -5.00
C THR A 51 -4.99 -12.23 -4.63
N GLY A 52 -5.66 -11.09 -4.43
CA GLY A 52 -7.08 -11.08 -4.06
C GLY A 52 -7.34 -11.46 -2.60
N LYS A 53 -6.49 -10.99 -1.67
CA LYS A 53 -6.67 -11.17 -0.21
C LYS A 53 -8.09 -10.84 0.23
N THR A 54 -8.55 -9.65 -0.11
CA THR A 54 -9.87 -9.13 0.29
C THR A 54 -11.02 -9.99 -0.22
N HIS A 55 -10.90 -10.54 -1.44
CA HIS A 55 -11.89 -11.47 -1.99
C HIS A 55 -11.93 -12.79 -1.19
N ALA A 56 -10.77 -13.35 -0.84
CA ALA A 56 -10.70 -14.54 0.02
C ALA A 56 -11.28 -14.26 1.42
N LEU A 57 -11.00 -13.08 2.00
CA LEU A 57 -11.55 -12.68 3.29
C LEU A 57 -13.07 -12.51 3.28
N GLY A 58 -13.67 -12.09 2.17
CA GLY A 58 -15.12 -12.07 2.00
C GLY A 58 -15.75 -13.46 2.12
N THR A 59 -15.13 -14.47 1.50
CA THR A 59 -15.56 -15.86 1.66
C THR A 59 -15.31 -16.37 3.08
N LEU A 60 -14.16 -16.04 3.70
CA LEU A 60 -13.85 -16.38 5.10
C LEU A 60 -14.95 -15.86 6.03
N ARG A 61 -15.37 -14.59 5.85
CA ARG A 61 -16.49 -14.00 6.58
C ARG A 61 -17.76 -14.83 6.42
N THR A 62 -18.15 -15.12 5.19
CA THR A 62 -19.37 -15.88 4.91
C THR A 62 -19.38 -17.24 5.61
N VAL A 63 -18.24 -17.93 5.63
CA VAL A 63 -18.12 -19.25 6.29
C VAL A 63 -18.28 -19.12 7.79
N TYR A 64 -17.61 -18.14 8.43
CA TYR A 64 -17.69 -17.94 9.88
C TYR A 64 -19.07 -17.45 10.33
N GLU A 65 -19.67 -16.50 9.62
CA GLU A 65 -21.01 -15.98 9.91
C GLU A 65 -22.08 -17.08 9.78
N ALA A 66 -21.98 -17.94 8.76
CA ALA A 66 -22.87 -19.10 8.61
C ALA A 66 -22.76 -20.11 9.77
N ALA A 67 -21.63 -20.13 10.47
CA ALA A 67 -21.40 -20.93 11.66
C ALA A 67 -21.72 -20.19 12.99
N GLY A 68 -22.31 -18.99 12.91
CA GLY A 68 -22.72 -18.19 14.07
C GLY A 68 -21.62 -17.33 14.70
N TYR A 69 -20.48 -17.14 14.02
CA TYR A 69 -19.42 -16.25 14.48
C TYR A 69 -19.65 -14.82 14.03
N THR A 70 -19.18 -13.87 14.82
CA THR A 70 -19.05 -12.46 14.41
C THR A 70 -17.65 -12.22 13.85
N VAL A 71 -17.57 -11.67 12.63
CA VAL A 71 -16.27 -11.34 12.01
C VAL A 71 -16.07 -9.82 12.03
N ILE A 72 -14.95 -9.36 12.58
CA ILE A 72 -14.57 -7.94 12.64
C ILE A 72 -13.23 -7.73 11.94
N GLY A 73 -13.12 -6.63 11.21
CA GLY A 73 -11.93 -6.25 10.47
C GLY A 73 -11.14 -5.13 11.16
N LEU A 74 -9.83 -5.26 11.18
CA LEU A 74 -8.91 -4.25 11.69
C LEU A 74 -7.82 -3.97 10.67
N ALA A 75 -7.41 -2.70 10.54
CA ALA A 75 -6.28 -2.34 9.70
C ALA A 75 -5.47 -1.18 10.32
N PRO A 76 -4.19 -0.99 9.93
CA PRO A 76 -3.34 0.07 10.47
C PRO A 76 -3.79 1.49 10.12
N SER A 77 -4.52 1.64 9.01
CA SER A 77 -5.03 2.94 8.55
C SER A 77 -6.52 2.89 8.26
N ALA A 78 -7.18 4.04 8.32
CA ALA A 78 -8.60 4.17 7.99
C ALA A 78 -8.89 3.77 6.54
N ARG A 79 -8.00 4.12 5.62
CA ARG A 79 -8.09 3.72 4.22
C ARG A 79 -8.06 2.20 4.06
N ALA A 80 -7.09 1.51 4.67
CA ALA A 80 -6.99 0.06 4.59
C ALA A 80 -8.21 -0.62 5.22
N ALA A 81 -8.75 -0.07 6.32
CA ALA A 81 -9.97 -0.56 6.93
C ALA A 81 -11.18 -0.47 5.97
N ARG A 82 -11.34 0.66 5.26
CA ARG A 82 -12.42 0.79 4.26
C ARG A 82 -12.23 -0.12 3.05
N GLU A 83 -11.00 -0.27 2.57
CA GLU A 83 -10.70 -1.20 1.47
C GLU A 83 -11.02 -2.64 1.87
N LEU A 84 -10.72 -3.02 3.12
CA LEU A 84 -11.10 -4.31 3.67
C LEU A 84 -12.63 -4.45 3.74
N GLU A 85 -13.33 -3.45 4.28
CA GLU A 85 -14.79 -3.47 4.40
C GLU A 85 -15.47 -3.51 3.02
N ALA A 86 -15.10 -2.62 2.11
CA ALA A 86 -15.68 -2.52 0.78
C ALA A 86 -15.48 -3.81 -0.04
N GLY A 87 -14.31 -4.43 0.06
CA GLY A 87 -13.96 -5.59 -0.74
C GLY A 87 -14.34 -6.95 -0.13
N SER A 88 -14.43 -7.05 1.20
CA SER A 88 -14.78 -8.29 1.90
C SER A 88 -16.17 -8.26 2.55
N GLY A 89 -16.74 -7.07 2.76
CA GLY A 89 -17.95 -6.84 3.52
C GLY A 89 -17.78 -7.05 5.04
N ILE A 90 -16.55 -7.22 5.53
CA ILE A 90 -16.26 -7.32 6.98
C ILE A 90 -16.33 -5.91 7.57
N GLY A 91 -17.23 -5.67 8.53
CA GLY A 91 -17.28 -4.40 9.25
C GLY A 91 -15.92 -4.08 9.89
N SER A 92 -15.26 -3.02 9.39
CA SER A 92 -13.85 -2.78 9.66
C SER A 92 -13.58 -1.42 10.32
N SER A 93 -12.52 -1.35 11.13
CA SER A 93 -12.04 -0.12 11.76
C SER A 93 -10.52 -0.09 11.85
N THR A 94 -9.96 1.06 12.25
CA THR A 94 -8.53 1.11 12.53
C THR A 94 -8.19 0.39 13.83
N ILE A 95 -7.00 -0.19 13.90
CA ILE A 95 -6.47 -0.83 15.12
C ILE A 95 -6.49 0.18 16.28
N ALA A 96 -6.07 1.42 16.04
CA ALA A 96 -6.06 2.48 17.06
C ALA A 96 -7.47 2.74 17.63
N ARG A 97 -8.47 2.83 16.76
CA ARG A 97 -9.87 3.03 17.17
C ARG A 97 -10.39 1.83 18.00
N TYR A 98 -10.15 0.62 17.52
CA TYR A 98 -10.55 -0.62 18.21
C TYR A 98 -9.98 -0.69 19.64
N ILE A 99 -8.69 -0.34 19.82
CA ILE A 99 -8.04 -0.35 21.13
C ILE A 99 -8.65 0.71 22.08
N VAL A 100 -9.00 1.90 21.54
CA VAL A 100 -9.60 2.98 22.34
C VAL A 100 -11.04 2.68 22.72
N GLU A 101 -11.86 2.18 21.78
CA GLU A 101 -13.29 1.89 22.00
C GLU A 101 -13.51 0.66 22.88
N ARG A 102 -12.52 -0.20 23.06
CA ARG A 102 -12.61 -1.44 23.87
C ARG A 102 -13.86 -2.26 23.54
N ARG A 103 -14.08 -2.47 22.24
CA ARG A 103 -15.23 -3.20 21.74
C ARG A 103 -15.34 -4.58 22.43
N GLU A 104 -16.53 -4.92 22.88
CA GLU A 104 -16.79 -6.23 23.46
C GLU A 104 -16.64 -7.33 22.41
N ILE A 105 -15.92 -8.38 22.76
CA ILE A 105 -15.68 -9.58 21.96
C ILE A 105 -15.85 -10.82 22.84
N ASP A 106 -16.14 -11.94 22.23
CA ASP A 106 -16.33 -13.22 22.91
C ASP A 106 -15.67 -14.39 22.15
N ALA A 107 -15.88 -15.61 22.60
CA ALA A 107 -15.31 -16.81 21.98
C ALA A 107 -15.85 -17.09 20.57
N SER A 108 -16.97 -16.50 20.18
CA SER A 108 -17.56 -16.58 18.85
C SER A 108 -17.12 -15.41 17.94
N THR A 109 -16.08 -14.68 18.32
CA THR A 109 -15.53 -13.57 17.51
C THR A 109 -14.28 -14.00 16.74
N VAL A 110 -14.22 -13.62 15.46
CA VAL A 110 -13.03 -13.74 14.60
C VAL A 110 -12.55 -12.34 14.24
N ILE A 111 -11.32 -12.02 14.64
CA ILE A 111 -10.67 -10.74 14.35
C ILE A 111 -9.74 -10.91 13.15
N VAL A 112 -10.03 -10.25 12.05
CA VAL A 112 -9.16 -10.19 10.86
C VAL A 112 -8.34 -8.91 10.91
N VAL A 113 -7.02 -9.02 10.97
CA VAL A 113 -6.09 -7.87 10.92
C VAL A 113 -5.45 -7.86 9.54
N ASP A 114 -5.94 -6.97 8.67
CA ASP A 114 -5.35 -6.80 7.33
C ASP A 114 -4.17 -5.80 7.35
N GLU A 115 -3.28 -5.92 6.37
CA GLU A 115 -2.00 -5.21 6.31
C GLU A 115 -1.20 -5.32 7.64
N ALA A 116 -1.26 -6.51 8.26
CA ALA A 116 -0.63 -6.78 9.56
C ALA A 116 0.90 -6.58 9.56
N GLY A 117 1.54 -6.62 8.40
CA GLY A 117 2.96 -6.27 8.23
C GLY A 117 3.29 -4.83 8.56
N MET A 118 2.30 -3.93 8.59
CA MET A 118 2.45 -2.51 8.95
C MET A 118 1.99 -2.21 10.38
N ALA A 119 1.39 -3.16 11.07
CA ALA A 119 0.88 -2.97 12.42
C ALA A 119 2.00 -3.01 13.45
N GLY A 120 2.01 -2.08 14.39
CA GLY A 120 2.99 -2.04 15.47
C GLY A 120 2.91 -3.26 16.38
N VAL A 121 4.06 -3.71 16.90
CA VAL A 121 4.15 -4.88 17.79
C VAL A 121 3.20 -4.76 19.00
N ARG A 122 3.13 -3.58 19.61
CA ARG A 122 2.28 -3.33 20.78
C ARG A 122 0.78 -3.48 20.46
N ASP A 123 0.39 -3.00 19.29
CA ASP A 123 -1.00 -3.05 18.83
C ASP A 123 -1.42 -4.49 18.58
N VAL A 124 -0.61 -5.24 17.82
CA VAL A 124 -0.84 -6.66 17.54
C VAL A 124 -0.88 -7.49 18.84
N ALA A 125 0.08 -7.23 19.75
CA ALA A 125 0.11 -7.90 21.05
C ALA A 125 -1.16 -7.63 21.89
N THR A 126 -1.65 -6.37 21.87
CA THR A 126 -2.89 -5.99 22.56
C THR A 126 -4.11 -6.74 22.01
N ILE A 127 -4.23 -6.82 20.66
CA ILE A 127 -5.32 -7.55 20.00
C ILE A 127 -5.27 -9.04 20.37
N ILE A 128 -4.08 -9.66 20.29
CA ILE A 128 -3.90 -11.09 20.62
C ILE A 128 -4.21 -11.36 22.08
N ASP A 129 -3.79 -10.50 23.00
CA ASP A 129 -4.06 -10.64 24.43
C ASP A 129 -5.55 -10.53 24.74
N GLN A 130 -6.25 -9.56 24.17
CA GLN A 130 -7.71 -9.42 24.32
C GLN A 130 -8.45 -10.64 23.77
N ALA A 131 -8.12 -11.08 22.55
CA ALA A 131 -8.71 -12.25 21.92
C ALA A 131 -8.46 -13.53 22.76
N THR A 132 -7.26 -13.68 23.28
CA THR A 132 -6.86 -14.84 24.09
C THR A 132 -7.67 -14.95 25.38
N ARG A 133 -7.96 -13.84 26.05
CA ARG A 133 -8.72 -13.80 27.31
C ARG A 133 -10.15 -14.34 27.16
N VAL A 134 -10.77 -14.11 26.00
CA VAL A 134 -12.16 -14.51 25.75
C VAL A 134 -12.29 -15.75 24.85
N GLY A 135 -11.18 -16.27 24.32
CA GLY A 135 -11.19 -17.42 23.41
C GLY A 135 -11.51 -17.08 21.95
N ALA A 136 -11.45 -15.81 21.56
CA ALA A 136 -11.62 -15.37 20.18
C ALA A 136 -10.46 -15.81 19.27
N LYS A 137 -10.70 -15.86 17.95
CA LYS A 137 -9.69 -16.16 16.93
C LYS A 137 -9.15 -14.89 16.31
N VAL A 138 -7.84 -14.84 16.04
CA VAL A 138 -7.19 -13.77 15.29
C VAL A 138 -6.60 -14.32 14.00
N VAL A 139 -6.89 -13.66 12.88
CA VAL A 139 -6.31 -13.97 11.57
C VAL A 139 -5.48 -12.76 11.14
N LEU A 140 -4.15 -12.88 11.17
CA LEU A 140 -3.23 -11.85 10.69
C LEU A 140 -3.01 -12.03 9.19
N VAL A 141 -3.27 -10.98 8.43
CA VAL A 141 -3.18 -10.98 6.96
C VAL A 141 -2.21 -9.90 6.51
N GLY A 142 -1.29 -10.22 5.62
CA GLY A 142 -0.33 -9.23 5.15
C GLY A 142 0.69 -9.79 4.16
N ASP A 143 1.61 -8.94 3.74
CA ASP A 143 2.78 -9.31 2.93
C ASP A 143 4.05 -8.75 3.58
N HIS A 144 4.89 -9.63 4.11
CA HIS A 144 6.13 -9.27 4.79
C HIS A 144 7.24 -8.78 3.85
N HIS A 145 7.00 -8.78 2.54
CA HIS A 145 7.89 -8.22 1.52
C HIS A 145 7.47 -6.82 1.06
N GLN A 146 6.33 -6.30 1.56
CA GLN A 146 5.94 -4.90 1.37
C GLN A 146 6.68 -3.98 2.34
N LEU A 147 6.28 -2.70 2.39
CA LEU A 147 6.90 -1.72 3.27
C LEU A 147 6.80 -2.15 4.74
N PRO A 148 7.91 -2.06 5.47
CA PRO A 148 7.88 -2.35 6.90
C PRO A 148 7.06 -1.29 7.65
N GLU A 149 6.64 -1.65 8.86
CA GLU A 149 5.99 -0.74 9.80
C GLU A 149 6.83 0.50 10.12
N VAL A 150 6.16 1.62 10.41
CA VAL A 150 6.81 2.89 10.77
C VAL A 150 7.31 2.90 12.22
N GLY A 151 6.78 2.00 13.08
CA GLY A 151 7.15 1.86 14.49
C GLY A 151 8.10 0.70 14.76
N ALA A 152 8.32 0.38 16.05
CA ALA A 152 8.97 -0.87 16.43
C ALA A 152 8.11 -2.05 15.97
N GLY A 153 8.61 -2.77 14.98
CA GLY A 153 7.85 -3.74 14.24
C GLY A 153 8.35 -5.17 14.35
N GLY A 154 7.81 -6.03 13.47
CA GLY A 154 8.21 -7.43 13.40
C GLY A 154 7.20 -8.40 13.99
N ALA A 155 6.04 -7.95 14.49
CA ALA A 155 5.00 -8.85 15.03
C ALA A 155 4.52 -9.85 13.99
N PHE A 156 4.23 -9.39 12.77
CA PHE A 156 3.82 -10.25 11.67
C PHE A 156 4.92 -11.23 11.28
N ARG A 157 6.18 -10.76 11.20
CA ARG A 157 7.34 -11.61 10.93
C ARG A 157 7.55 -12.65 12.03
N ALA A 158 7.48 -12.25 13.29
CA ALA A 158 7.58 -13.17 14.42
C ALA A 158 6.48 -14.23 14.40
N ALA A 159 5.27 -13.87 14.03
CA ALA A 159 4.17 -14.82 13.86
C ALA A 159 4.44 -15.81 12.71
N LEU A 160 4.99 -15.36 11.58
CA LEU A 160 5.43 -16.23 10.48
C LEU A 160 6.49 -17.23 10.94
N ASP A 161 7.52 -16.76 11.62
CA ASP A 161 8.62 -17.60 12.11
C ASP A 161 8.13 -18.64 13.14
N THR A 162 7.16 -18.26 14.00
CA THR A 162 6.58 -19.13 15.03
C THR A 162 5.67 -20.20 14.45
N LEU A 163 4.83 -19.85 13.46
CA LEU A 163 3.85 -20.76 12.88
C LEU A 163 4.45 -21.67 11.78
N GLY A 164 5.52 -21.22 11.13
CA GLY A 164 6.24 -22.03 10.14
C GLY A 164 5.33 -22.60 9.03
N THR A 165 5.23 -23.92 8.94
CA THR A 165 4.43 -24.61 7.91
C THR A 165 2.91 -24.45 8.05
N ARG A 166 2.41 -23.88 9.15
CA ARG A 166 0.97 -23.60 9.38
C ARG A 166 0.53 -22.27 8.77
N VAL A 167 1.48 -21.51 8.23
CA VAL A 167 1.17 -20.27 7.51
C VAL A 167 0.54 -20.61 6.17
N VAL A 168 -0.52 -19.91 5.83
CA VAL A 168 -1.19 -20.06 4.53
C VAL A 168 -0.73 -18.97 3.59
N GLU A 169 -0.42 -19.32 2.35
CA GLU A 169 0.05 -18.34 1.36
C GLU A 169 -0.86 -18.29 0.12
N LEU A 170 -1.25 -17.08 -0.27
CA LEU A 170 -1.87 -16.79 -1.56
C LEU A 170 -0.75 -16.42 -2.54
N THR A 171 -0.57 -17.23 -3.57
CA THR A 171 0.60 -17.13 -4.46
C THR A 171 0.26 -16.61 -5.85
N VAL A 172 -0.98 -16.81 -6.32
CA VAL A 172 -1.37 -16.46 -7.70
C VAL A 172 -1.67 -14.96 -7.79
N ASN A 173 -0.85 -14.24 -8.54
CA ASN A 173 -1.08 -12.83 -8.84
C ASN A 173 -2.23 -12.71 -9.87
N ARG A 174 -3.25 -11.94 -9.51
CA ARG A 174 -4.47 -11.72 -10.31
C ARG A 174 -4.65 -10.25 -10.76
N ARG A 175 -3.71 -9.39 -10.35
CA ARG A 175 -3.78 -7.94 -10.64
C ARG A 175 -3.14 -7.61 -11.97
N GLN A 176 -1.89 -7.99 -12.19
CA GLN A 176 -1.15 -7.72 -13.41
C GLN A 176 -1.65 -8.63 -14.53
N GLN A 177 -1.87 -8.05 -15.72
CA GLN A 177 -2.35 -8.80 -16.88
C GLN A 177 -1.23 -9.54 -17.62
N HIS A 178 0.00 -9.01 -17.59
CA HIS A 178 1.14 -9.60 -18.29
C HIS A 178 1.89 -10.61 -17.41
N LEU A 179 2.05 -11.84 -17.91
CA LEU A 179 2.76 -12.91 -17.17
C LEU A 179 4.21 -12.55 -16.87
N TRP A 180 4.89 -11.86 -17.79
CA TRP A 180 6.26 -11.41 -17.55
C TRP A 180 6.35 -10.43 -16.37
N GLU A 181 5.38 -9.53 -16.23
CA GLU A 181 5.35 -8.55 -15.14
C GLU A 181 5.03 -9.21 -13.81
N GLN A 182 4.12 -10.22 -13.81
CA GLN A 182 3.88 -11.05 -12.61
C GLN A 182 5.17 -11.76 -12.18
N ALA A 183 5.92 -12.35 -13.12
CA ALA A 183 7.20 -13.01 -12.84
C ALA A 183 8.26 -12.02 -12.33
N ALA A 184 8.38 -10.84 -12.94
CA ALA A 184 9.30 -9.79 -12.49
C ALA A 184 8.98 -9.31 -11.07
N LEU A 185 7.70 -9.12 -10.71
CA LEU A 185 7.30 -8.79 -9.35
C LEU A 185 7.62 -9.91 -8.35
N ASP A 186 7.48 -11.16 -8.75
CA ASP A 186 7.85 -12.28 -7.90
C ASP A 186 9.37 -12.35 -7.67
N GLN A 187 10.17 -12.10 -8.69
CA GLN A 187 11.64 -11.98 -8.60
C GLN A 187 12.04 -10.83 -7.64
N LEU A 188 11.44 -9.65 -7.78
CA LEU A 188 11.66 -8.52 -6.85
C LEU A 188 11.35 -8.92 -5.41
N ARG A 189 10.25 -9.63 -5.18
CA ARG A 189 9.84 -10.11 -3.86
C ARG A 189 10.90 -11.03 -3.24
N HIS A 190 11.48 -11.93 -4.03
CA HIS A 190 12.53 -12.86 -3.57
C HIS A 190 13.94 -12.25 -3.54
N GLY A 191 14.10 -10.99 -3.98
CA GLY A 191 15.38 -10.27 -3.96
C GLY A 191 16.21 -10.42 -5.24
N ASP A 192 15.70 -11.10 -6.27
CA ASP A 192 16.33 -11.16 -7.58
C ASP A 192 15.98 -9.91 -8.40
N VAL A 193 16.58 -8.80 -7.98
CA VAL A 193 16.38 -7.48 -8.56
C VAL A 193 16.92 -7.42 -10.00
N THR A 194 18.03 -8.11 -10.26
CA THR A 194 18.69 -8.12 -11.57
C THR A 194 17.80 -8.69 -12.65
N THR A 195 17.25 -9.88 -12.42
CA THR A 195 16.37 -10.53 -13.37
C THR A 195 15.06 -9.77 -13.56
N ALA A 196 14.49 -9.27 -12.49
CA ALA A 196 13.29 -8.43 -12.56
C ALA A 196 13.51 -7.18 -13.41
N PHE A 197 14.61 -6.44 -13.17
CA PHE A 197 14.91 -5.25 -13.92
C PHE A 197 15.22 -5.53 -15.39
N ALA A 198 15.92 -6.63 -15.69
CA ALA A 198 16.17 -7.06 -17.06
C ALA A 198 14.86 -7.30 -17.82
N ALA A 199 13.85 -7.90 -17.17
CA ALA A 199 12.53 -8.09 -17.77
C ALA A 199 11.84 -6.75 -18.09
N TYR A 200 11.89 -5.77 -17.19
CA TYR A 200 11.37 -4.42 -17.48
C TYR A 200 12.11 -3.73 -18.62
N LEU A 201 13.43 -3.92 -18.73
CA LEU A 201 14.24 -3.41 -19.85
C LEU A 201 13.86 -4.05 -21.18
N GLU A 202 13.78 -5.39 -21.21
CA GLU A 202 13.43 -6.16 -22.40
C GLU A 202 12.05 -5.75 -22.96
N HIS A 203 11.10 -5.43 -22.07
CA HIS A 203 9.77 -4.99 -22.47
C HIS A 203 9.66 -3.48 -22.68
N GLY A 204 10.79 -2.74 -22.71
CA GLY A 204 10.83 -1.30 -22.96
C GLY A 204 10.15 -0.46 -21.86
N ARG A 205 10.11 -0.97 -20.62
CA ARG A 205 9.45 -0.31 -19.48
C ARG A 205 10.40 0.47 -18.58
N VAL A 206 11.65 0.66 -19.01
CA VAL A 206 12.66 1.47 -18.32
C VAL A 206 13.05 2.64 -19.22
N VAL A 207 12.91 3.85 -18.70
CA VAL A 207 13.30 5.11 -19.35
C VAL A 207 14.53 5.65 -18.63
N LEU A 208 15.64 5.73 -19.35
CA LEU A 208 16.89 6.33 -18.87
C LEU A 208 17.13 7.65 -19.55
N THR A 209 17.54 8.67 -18.79
CA THR A 209 17.91 10.00 -19.29
C THR A 209 19.23 10.46 -18.69
N ASP A 210 19.84 11.47 -19.30
CA ASP A 210 21.14 11.96 -18.84
C ASP A 210 21.03 12.92 -17.66
N ASN A 211 19.88 13.57 -17.48
CA ASN A 211 19.67 14.53 -16.40
C ASN A 211 18.22 14.54 -15.89
N PRO A 212 17.98 15.07 -14.67
CA PRO A 212 16.66 15.10 -14.04
C PRO A 212 15.60 15.87 -14.83
N ASP A 213 15.94 16.96 -15.50
CA ASP A 213 14.95 17.79 -16.21
C ASP A 213 14.38 17.04 -17.42
N GLN A 214 15.22 16.33 -18.15
CA GLN A 214 14.78 15.44 -19.22
C GLN A 214 13.92 14.29 -18.67
N LEU A 215 14.29 13.75 -17.50
CA LEU A 215 13.53 12.71 -16.85
C LEU A 215 12.12 13.18 -16.51
N HIS A 216 12.01 14.33 -15.84
CA HIS A 216 10.72 14.91 -15.47
C HIS A 216 9.86 15.22 -16.70
N THR A 217 10.45 15.87 -17.72
CA THR A 217 9.76 16.19 -18.97
C THR A 217 9.21 14.92 -19.63
N ARG A 218 10.03 13.88 -19.70
CA ARG A 218 9.63 12.61 -20.28
C ARG A 218 8.52 11.95 -19.45
N ALA A 219 8.68 11.87 -18.13
CA ALA A 219 7.68 11.27 -17.23
C ALA A 219 6.33 11.98 -17.32
N ILE A 220 6.31 13.31 -17.35
CA ILE A 220 5.09 14.11 -17.47
C ILE A 220 4.42 13.91 -18.85
N THR A 221 5.20 13.84 -19.92
CA THR A 221 4.67 13.57 -21.28
C THR A 221 4.03 12.18 -21.34
N ASP A 222 4.72 11.17 -20.85
CA ASP A 222 4.20 9.80 -20.86
C ASP A 222 2.99 9.64 -19.90
N TRP A 223 3.00 10.34 -18.76
CA TRP A 223 1.85 10.40 -17.86
C TRP A 223 0.61 11.00 -18.54
N GLN A 224 0.77 12.12 -19.26
CA GLN A 224 -0.31 12.75 -20.00
C GLN A 224 -0.88 11.82 -21.08
N GLN A 225 -0.05 11.04 -21.72
CA GLN A 225 -0.50 10.08 -22.73
C GLN A 225 -1.22 8.89 -22.09
N LEU A 226 -0.66 8.30 -21.01
CA LEU A 226 -1.21 7.12 -20.37
C LEU A 226 -2.55 7.40 -19.67
N ARG A 227 -2.74 8.61 -19.09
CA ARG A 227 -4.01 8.98 -18.44
C ARG A 227 -5.22 8.97 -19.36
N THR A 228 -5.01 9.00 -20.67
CA THR A 228 -6.12 8.89 -21.65
C THR A 228 -6.64 7.45 -21.77
N SER A 229 -5.84 6.46 -21.37
CA SER A 229 -6.18 5.03 -21.45
C SER A 229 -6.54 4.41 -20.11
N GLY A 230 -6.32 5.10 -18.99
CA GLY A 230 -6.66 4.59 -17.67
C GLY A 230 -6.16 5.47 -16.53
N GLU A 231 -6.54 5.10 -15.33
CA GLU A 231 -6.07 5.76 -14.12
C GLU A 231 -4.54 5.64 -13.99
N THR A 232 -3.86 6.78 -14.06
CA THR A 232 -2.40 6.83 -14.12
C THR A 232 -1.84 7.60 -12.92
N LEU A 233 -0.87 7.02 -12.22
CA LEU A 233 -0.26 7.57 -11.02
C LEU A 233 1.26 7.63 -11.15
N MET A 234 1.84 8.79 -10.89
CA MET A 234 3.28 8.95 -10.71
C MET A 234 3.67 8.66 -9.26
N LEU A 235 4.73 7.89 -9.07
CA LEU A 235 5.26 7.53 -7.76
C LEU A 235 6.70 8.00 -7.61
N ALA A 236 6.98 8.66 -6.50
CA ALA A 236 8.29 9.21 -6.20
C ALA A 236 8.86 8.64 -4.89
N GLY A 237 10.17 8.54 -4.80
CA GLY A 237 10.88 8.10 -3.60
C GLY A 237 10.87 9.14 -2.47
N THR A 238 10.75 10.43 -2.80
CA THR A 238 10.79 11.55 -1.85
C THR A 238 9.58 12.48 -1.97
N ARG A 239 9.31 13.23 -0.89
CA ARG A 239 8.25 14.25 -0.90
C ARG A 239 8.57 15.42 -1.84
N ALA A 240 9.84 15.81 -1.92
CA ALA A 240 10.28 16.89 -2.81
C ALA A 240 10.04 16.53 -4.27
N GLU A 241 10.38 15.32 -4.66
CA GLU A 241 10.14 14.79 -6.02
C GLU A 241 8.64 14.73 -6.33
N ALA A 242 7.83 14.18 -5.42
CA ALA A 242 6.38 14.14 -5.60
C ALA A 242 5.77 15.55 -5.74
N HIS A 243 6.27 16.53 -4.97
CA HIS A 243 5.83 17.91 -5.07
C HIS A 243 6.16 18.53 -6.42
N LEU A 244 7.39 18.36 -6.90
CA LEU A 244 7.82 18.84 -8.22
C LEU A 244 6.97 18.24 -9.35
N LEU A 245 6.76 16.93 -9.32
CA LEU A 245 5.93 16.23 -10.30
C LEU A 245 4.48 16.72 -10.27
N ASN A 246 3.92 17.00 -9.10
CA ASN A 246 2.59 17.60 -8.97
C ASN A 246 2.51 18.99 -9.60
N GLN A 247 3.53 19.83 -9.40
CA GLN A 247 3.59 21.17 -10.02
C GLN A 247 3.66 21.06 -11.54
N LEU A 248 4.54 20.21 -12.07
CA LEU A 248 4.70 20.02 -13.51
C LEU A 248 3.44 19.44 -14.17
N ALA A 249 2.82 18.44 -13.53
CA ALA A 249 1.56 17.87 -14.03
C ALA A 249 0.45 18.91 -14.05
N ARG A 250 0.28 19.69 -12.97
CA ARG A 250 -0.73 20.75 -12.91
C ARG A 250 -0.49 21.83 -13.98
N GLN A 251 0.78 22.24 -14.17
CA GLN A 251 1.12 23.21 -15.22
C GLN A 251 0.78 22.69 -16.62
N LEU A 252 1.02 21.41 -16.89
CA LEU A 252 0.64 20.79 -18.15
C LEU A 252 -0.88 20.83 -18.34
N LEU A 253 -1.66 20.42 -17.32
CA LEU A 253 -3.11 20.41 -17.36
C LEU A 253 -3.71 21.81 -17.54
N ALA A 254 -3.11 22.82 -16.91
CA ALA A 254 -3.47 24.21 -17.11
C ALA A 254 -3.24 24.66 -18.56
N ASN A 255 -2.10 24.28 -19.14
CA ASN A 255 -1.76 24.64 -20.54
C ASN A 255 -2.60 23.89 -21.58
N THR A 256 -3.10 22.70 -21.27
CA THR A 256 -3.96 21.91 -22.17
C THR A 256 -5.45 22.20 -22.01
N GLY A 257 -5.84 23.03 -21.03
CA GLY A 257 -7.24 23.37 -20.78
C GLY A 257 -8.01 22.28 -20.04
N ASP A 258 -7.30 21.33 -19.40
CA ASP A 258 -7.91 20.26 -18.60
C ASP A 258 -8.34 20.73 -17.19
N LEU A 259 -7.94 21.96 -16.78
CA LEU A 259 -8.34 22.60 -15.53
C LEU A 259 -9.18 23.86 -15.82
N ASP A 260 -10.19 24.12 -15.02
CA ASP A 260 -10.97 25.34 -15.09
C ASP A 260 -10.27 26.49 -14.33
N LEU A 261 -9.33 27.12 -15.00
CA LEU A 261 -8.56 28.23 -14.42
C LEU A 261 -9.40 29.51 -14.23
N ALA A 262 -10.59 29.62 -14.84
CA ALA A 262 -11.46 30.75 -14.64
C ALA A 262 -12.01 30.77 -13.20
N HIS A 263 -12.08 29.60 -12.55
CA HIS A 263 -12.53 29.40 -11.17
C HIS A 263 -11.37 28.93 -10.26
N GLU A 264 -10.13 29.35 -10.58
CA GLU A 264 -8.97 29.06 -9.75
C GLU A 264 -9.06 29.82 -8.42
N PHE A 265 -8.65 29.17 -7.32
CA PHE A 265 -8.66 29.76 -5.98
C PHE A 265 -7.42 29.38 -5.18
N GLU A 266 -7.06 30.22 -4.21
CA GLU A 266 -5.98 29.95 -3.28
C GLU A 266 -6.53 29.64 -1.89
N ILE A 267 -6.09 28.53 -1.28
CA ILE A 267 -6.45 28.16 0.09
C ILE A 267 -5.30 27.34 0.72
N GLY A 268 -5.00 27.61 2.00
CA GLY A 268 -3.92 26.93 2.71
C GLY A 268 -2.53 27.15 2.10
N GLY A 269 -2.31 28.26 1.38
CA GLY A 269 -1.06 28.60 0.71
C GLY A 269 -0.80 27.78 -0.56
N ARG A 270 -1.84 27.24 -1.17
CA ARG A 270 -1.79 26.51 -2.43
C ARG A 270 -2.92 26.92 -3.36
N THR A 271 -2.65 26.84 -4.64
CA THR A 271 -3.61 27.17 -5.68
C THR A 271 -4.26 25.91 -6.22
N TYR A 272 -5.59 25.94 -6.36
CA TYR A 272 -6.42 24.86 -6.88
C TYR A 272 -7.39 25.37 -7.91
N ALA A 273 -7.86 24.48 -8.78
CA ALA A 273 -8.92 24.73 -9.74
C ALA A 273 -9.86 23.53 -9.81
N PRO A 274 -11.12 23.71 -10.25
CA PRO A 274 -11.97 22.59 -10.61
C PRO A 274 -11.28 21.70 -11.65
N GLY A 275 -11.30 20.39 -11.41
CA GLY A 275 -10.53 19.39 -12.16
C GLY A 275 -9.24 18.94 -11.48
N ASP A 276 -8.70 19.68 -10.50
CA ASP A 276 -7.51 19.26 -9.77
C ASP A 276 -7.75 17.95 -9.01
N ARG A 277 -6.85 16.99 -9.19
CA ARG A 277 -6.80 15.76 -8.40
C ARG A 277 -6.00 16.00 -7.12
N VAL A 278 -6.62 15.71 -5.98
CA VAL A 278 -6.03 15.99 -4.67
C VAL A 278 -6.11 14.79 -3.73
N VAL A 279 -5.25 14.77 -2.71
CA VAL A 279 -5.25 13.83 -1.60
C VAL A 279 -5.58 14.55 -0.30
N LEU A 280 -6.50 13.98 0.48
CA LEU A 280 -6.85 14.47 1.81
C LEU A 280 -5.85 13.92 2.82
N CYS A 281 -5.20 14.79 3.60
CA CYS A 281 -4.02 14.46 4.40
C CYS A 281 -4.29 14.26 5.89
N ARG A 282 -5.55 14.38 6.32
CA ARG A 282 -5.94 14.23 7.75
C ARG A 282 -7.32 13.61 7.89
N ASN A 283 -7.47 12.78 8.92
CA ASN A 283 -8.78 12.29 9.32
C ASN A 283 -9.60 13.44 9.92
N HIS A 284 -10.84 13.58 9.48
CA HIS A 284 -11.78 14.58 10.01
C HIS A 284 -13.22 14.05 9.95
N PRO A 285 -13.91 13.92 11.09
CA PRO A 285 -15.26 13.34 11.15
C PRO A 285 -16.39 14.32 10.78
N GLY A 286 -16.11 15.61 10.72
CA GLY A 286 -17.12 16.67 10.63
C GLY A 286 -17.34 17.21 9.22
N GLN A 287 -17.21 16.41 8.19
CA GLN A 287 -17.55 16.79 6.82
C GLN A 287 -18.94 16.29 6.44
N HIS A 288 -19.47 16.74 5.31
CA HIS A 288 -20.79 16.38 4.87
C HIS A 288 -20.83 15.96 3.40
N LEU A 289 -21.67 14.98 3.10
CA LEU A 289 -22.09 14.72 1.70
C LEU A 289 -22.95 15.89 1.19
N ASN A 290 -23.10 15.97 -0.12
CA ASN A 290 -23.89 17.03 -0.75
C ASN A 290 -25.40 17.01 -0.33
N ASN A 291 -25.90 15.88 0.17
CA ASN A 291 -27.24 15.70 0.72
C ASN A 291 -27.33 16.09 2.22
N GLY A 292 -26.22 16.54 2.83
CA GLY A 292 -26.15 16.94 4.24
C GLY A 292 -25.82 15.80 5.22
N ASP A 293 -25.72 14.55 4.75
CA ASP A 293 -25.35 13.43 5.61
C ASP A 293 -23.91 13.57 6.13
N PRO A 294 -23.62 13.17 7.38
CA PRO A 294 -22.27 13.20 7.93
C PRO A 294 -21.31 12.32 7.12
N PHE A 295 -20.12 12.85 6.84
CA PHE A 295 -19.06 12.14 6.15
C PHE A 295 -17.73 12.28 6.89
N ALA A 296 -17.07 11.16 7.12
CA ALA A 296 -15.74 11.14 7.74
C ALA A 296 -14.66 11.11 6.65
N VAL A 297 -13.92 12.22 6.55
CA VAL A 297 -12.72 12.27 5.71
C VAL A 297 -11.60 11.48 6.36
N GLU A 298 -10.90 10.72 5.56
CA GLU A 298 -9.76 9.93 5.99
C GLU A 298 -8.48 10.32 5.26
N ASN A 299 -7.37 10.19 5.98
CA ASN A 299 -6.04 10.44 5.42
C ASN A 299 -5.75 9.47 4.27
N GLY A 300 -5.33 10.04 3.14
CA GLY A 300 -5.00 9.28 1.92
C GLY A 300 -6.14 9.13 0.92
N MET A 301 -7.33 9.69 1.20
CA MET A 301 -8.42 9.72 0.21
C MET A 301 -8.00 10.55 -1.01
N LEU A 302 -8.16 9.94 -2.20
CA LEU A 302 -7.97 10.63 -3.48
C LEU A 302 -9.32 11.12 -3.98
N VAL A 303 -9.40 12.42 -4.30
CA VAL A 303 -10.62 13.08 -4.73
C VAL A 303 -10.31 14.08 -5.83
N THR A 304 -11.34 14.53 -6.55
CA THR A 304 -11.22 15.59 -7.56
C THR A 304 -11.97 16.83 -7.08
N ILE A 305 -11.34 17.99 -7.15
CA ILE A 305 -12.01 19.27 -6.87
C ILE A 305 -13.03 19.55 -7.96
N VAL A 306 -14.24 19.91 -7.56
CA VAL A 306 -15.34 20.22 -8.47
C VAL A 306 -15.66 21.69 -8.45
N ASP A 307 -15.64 22.32 -7.23
CA ASP A 307 -16.02 23.71 -7.04
C ASP A 307 -15.54 24.21 -5.69
N VAL A 308 -15.66 25.52 -5.45
CA VAL A 308 -15.42 26.17 -4.17
C VAL A 308 -16.47 27.26 -3.96
N ASP A 309 -17.04 27.32 -2.76
CA ASP A 309 -17.97 28.37 -2.36
C ASP A 309 -17.73 28.82 -0.91
N ASP A 310 -18.68 29.59 -0.37
CA ASP A 310 -18.61 30.08 1.02
C ASP A 310 -18.72 28.93 2.06
N HIS A 311 -19.29 27.79 1.68
CA HIS A 311 -19.44 26.62 2.55
C HIS A 311 -18.15 25.77 2.60
N GLY A 312 -17.35 25.80 1.53
CA GLY A 312 -16.09 25.05 1.50
C GLY A 312 -15.62 24.62 0.11
N VAL A 313 -14.83 23.55 0.09
CA VAL A 313 -14.30 22.95 -1.12
C VAL A 313 -15.11 21.70 -1.47
N HIS A 314 -15.79 21.75 -2.60
CA HIS A 314 -16.58 20.63 -3.12
C HIS A 314 -15.66 19.63 -3.83
N VAL A 315 -15.70 18.39 -3.43
CA VAL A 315 -14.88 17.33 -4.02
C VAL A 315 -15.74 16.14 -4.45
N LEU A 316 -15.29 15.46 -5.50
CA LEU A 316 -15.90 14.25 -6.03
C LEU A 316 -15.08 13.04 -5.59
N LEU A 317 -15.72 12.07 -4.95
CA LEU A 317 -15.14 10.79 -4.60
C LEU A 317 -15.08 9.86 -5.83
N ALA A 318 -14.24 8.82 -5.75
CA ALA A 318 -14.20 7.76 -6.77
C ALA A 318 -15.53 6.99 -6.92
N THR A 319 -16.38 7.01 -5.89
CA THR A 319 -17.75 6.46 -5.92
C THR A 319 -18.75 7.30 -6.71
N GLY A 320 -18.38 8.52 -7.11
CA GLY A 320 -19.28 9.49 -7.76
C GLY A 320 -20.04 10.39 -6.77
N GLU A 321 -19.85 10.19 -5.46
CA GLU A 321 -20.47 11.02 -4.43
C GLU A 321 -19.71 12.34 -4.29
N ARG A 322 -20.43 13.42 -3.95
CA ARG A 322 -19.85 14.74 -3.68
C ARG A 322 -19.80 14.99 -2.19
N VAL A 323 -18.65 15.46 -1.72
CA VAL A 323 -18.40 15.85 -0.34
C VAL A 323 -18.06 17.34 -0.29
N VAL A 324 -18.57 18.04 0.69
CA VAL A 324 -18.18 19.41 1.00
C VAL A 324 -17.17 19.36 2.14
N LEU A 325 -15.95 19.75 1.85
CA LEU A 325 -14.89 19.91 2.84
C LEU A 325 -14.99 21.30 3.44
N ASP A 326 -15.12 21.40 4.75
CA ASP A 326 -15.07 22.70 5.43
C ASP A 326 -13.86 23.52 4.97
N ARG A 327 -14.05 24.80 4.77
CA ARG A 327 -12.98 25.72 4.37
C ARG A 327 -11.77 25.60 5.30
N SER A 328 -12.02 25.50 6.62
CA SER A 328 -10.98 25.32 7.63
C SER A 328 -10.13 24.06 7.45
N TYR A 329 -10.66 23.01 6.83
CA TYR A 329 -9.90 21.80 6.51
C TYR A 329 -8.81 22.10 5.47
N ALA A 330 -9.16 22.80 4.41
CA ALA A 330 -8.22 23.16 3.36
C ALA A 330 -7.26 24.28 3.78
N GLU A 331 -7.71 25.27 4.55
CA GLU A 331 -6.88 26.36 5.10
C GLU A 331 -5.74 25.87 6.00
N ARG A 332 -5.93 24.74 6.69
CA ARG A 332 -4.87 24.07 7.48
C ARG A 332 -3.82 23.35 6.61
N GLY A 333 -3.94 23.41 5.28
CA GLY A 333 -3.03 22.72 4.36
C GLY A 333 -3.19 21.19 4.35
N TRP A 334 -4.36 20.69 4.71
CA TRP A 334 -4.65 19.25 4.75
C TRP A 334 -5.13 18.68 3.41
N VAL A 335 -5.12 19.48 2.40
CA VAL A 335 -5.32 19.09 0.99
C VAL A 335 -3.99 19.21 0.27
N ASP A 336 -3.64 18.27 -0.59
CA ASP A 336 -2.42 18.28 -1.41
C ASP A 336 -2.71 17.77 -2.81
N HIS A 337 -1.99 18.23 -3.85
CA HIS A 337 -2.14 17.68 -5.18
C HIS A 337 -1.74 16.20 -5.22
N ALA A 338 -2.39 15.43 -6.08
CA ALA A 338 -2.25 13.98 -6.11
C ALA A 338 -2.08 13.39 -7.52
N TYR A 339 -1.43 14.10 -8.42
CA TYR A 339 -0.95 13.57 -9.70
C TYR A 339 0.26 12.67 -9.48
N ALA A 340 1.06 13.00 -8.47
CA ALA A 340 2.18 12.20 -7.98
C ALA A 340 2.09 12.02 -6.46
N LEU A 341 2.40 10.82 -5.99
CA LEU A 341 2.44 10.46 -4.57
C LEU A 341 3.80 9.88 -4.19
N THR A 342 4.15 9.93 -2.91
CA THR A 342 5.25 9.10 -2.42
C THR A 342 4.81 7.62 -2.38
N ILE A 343 5.76 6.70 -2.53
CA ILE A 343 5.49 5.26 -2.49
C ILE A 343 4.72 4.86 -1.22
N HIS A 344 5.05 5.46 -0.07
CA HIS A 344 4.35 5.21 1.19
C HIS A 344 2.88 5.68 1.16
N LYS A 345 2.61 6.86 0.59
CA LYS A 345 1.23 7.37 0.44
C LYS A 345 0.40 6.56 -0.55
N ALA A 346 1.06 5.90 -1.52
CA ALA A 346 0.41 5.07 -2.52
C ALA A 346 0.15 3.63 -2.07
N GLN A 347 0.56 3.26 -0.86
CA GLN A 347 0.25 1.94 -0.34
C GLN A 347 -1.28 1.76 -0.21
N GLY A 348 -1.79 0.61 -0.66
CA GLY A 348 -3.23 0.37 -0.82
C GLY A 348 -3.79 0.85 -2.19
N VAL A 349 -3.26 1.91 -2.82
CA VAL A 349 -3.74 2.37 -4.14
C VAL A 349 -3.57 1.27 -5.19
N THR A 350 -4.55 1.16 -6.07
CA THR A 350 -4.46 0.36 -7.31
C THR A 350 -4.90 1.25 -8.46
N CYS A 351 -4.10 1.31 -9.52
CA CYS A 351 -4.39 2.10 -10.72
C CYS A 351 -4.05 1.30 -11.99
N ASP A 352 -4.37 1.82 -13.14
CA ASP A 352 -4.11 1.13 -14.41
C ASP A 352 -2.64 1.23 -14.81
N HIS A 353 -2.06 2.43 -14.66
CA HIS A 353 -0.69 2.69 -15.03
C HIS A 353 0.10 3.34 -13.89
N VAL A 354 1.33 2.90 -13.69
CA VAL A 354 2.27 3.47 -12.72
C VAL A 354 3.52 3.95 -13.42
N LEU A 355 3.95 5.16 -13.10
CA LEU A 355 5.27 5.69 -13.44
C LEU A 355 6.05 5.85 -12.15
N LEU A 356 7.10 5.07 -11.96
CA LEU A 356 8.00 5.17 -10.82
C LEU A 356 9.18 6.07 -11.19
N ILE A 357 9.30 7.25 -10.57
CA ILE A 357 10.25 8.29 -10.94
C ILE A 357 11.33 8.43 -9.87
N GLY A 358 12.57 8.56 -10.35
CA GLY A 358 13.76 8.86 -9.55
C GLY A 358 14.29 7.68 -8.74
N PRO A 359 15.59 7.36 -8.82
CA PRO A 359 16.23 6.34 -8.01
C PRO A 359 16.46 6.80 -6.57
N ALA A 360 16.37 8.10 -6.26
CA ALA A 360 16.62 8.63 -4.92
C ALA A 360 15.62 8.06 -3.91
N GLY A 361 16.12 7.36 -2.88
CA GLY A 361 15.31 6.73 -1.85
C GLY A 361 14.61 5.43 -2.28
N LEU A 362 14.87 4.94 -3.48
CA LEU A 362 14.36 3.63 -3.90
C LEU A 362 15.12 2.51 -3.20
N TYR A 363 14.38 1.60 -2.59
CA TYR A 363 14.85 0.34 -2.04
C TYR A 363 13.91 -0.78 -2.52
N ARG A 364 14.37 -2.01 -2.46
CA ARG A 364 13.69 -3.17 -3.05
C ARG A 364 12.20 -3.24 -2.72
N GLU A 365 11.86 -3.12 -1.43
CA GLU A 365 10.48 -3.19 -0.94
C GLU A 365 9.64 -2.04 -1.50
N GLY A 366 10.22 -0.84 -1.59
CA GLY A 366 9.58 0.33 -2.18
C GLY A 366 9.29 0.14 -3.67
N ILE A 367 10.25 -0.40 -4.43
CA ILE A 367 10.07 -0.70 -5.85
C ILE A 367 8.99 -1.76 -6.05
N TYR A 368 9.04 -2.85 -5.28
CA TYR A 368 8.02 -3.91 -5.33
C TYR A 368 6.61 -3.34 -5.04
N VAL A 369 6.48 -2.53 -3.98
CA VAL A 369 5.21 -1.87 -3.66
C VAL A 369 4.76 -0.97 -4.79
N ALA A 370 5.63 -0.11 -5.32
CA ALA A 370 5.29 0.82 -6.39
C ALA A 370 4.80 0.11 -7.65
N LEU A 371 5.61 -0.81 -8.19
CA LEU A 371 5.29 -1.51 -9.44
C LEU A 371 4.07 -2.42 -9.28
N SER A 372 3.85 -3.00 -8.09
CA SER A 372 2.69 -3.83 -7.80
C SER A 372 1.35 -3.06 -7.76
N ARG A 373 1.34 -1.72 -7.82
CA ARG A 373 0.10 -0.91 -7.86
C ARG A 373 -0.59 -0.96 -9.22
N ALA A 374 0.16 -1.15 -10.30
CA ALA A 374 -0.37 -1.17 -11.67
C ALA A 374 -1.23 -2.41 -11.94
N ARG A 375 -2.30 -2.23 -12.73
CA ARG A 375 -3.07 -3.33 -13.35
C ARG A 375 -2.59 -3.64 -14.77
N LEU A 376 -2.33 -2.58 -15.56
CA LEU A 376 -2.04 -2.69 -16.99
C LEU A 376 -0.56 -2.49 -17.29
N SER A 377 0.08 -1.47 -16.71
CA SER A 377 1.51 -1.26 -16.96
C SER A 377 2.21 -0.49 -15.86
N ALA A 378 3.45 -0.88 -15.56
CA ALA A 378 4.36 -0.14 -14.72
C ALA A 378 5.63 0.25 -15.49
N TRP A 379 6.13 1.47 -15.25
CA TRP A 379 7.29 2.07 -15.90
C TRP A 379 8.27 2.55 -14.85
N ILE A 380 9.56 2.46 -15.15
CA ILE A 380 10.66 2.95 -14.29
C ILE A 380 11.40 4.05 -15.00
N TYR A 381 11.53 5.22 -14.34
CA TYR A 381 12.23 6.39 -14.83
C TYR A 381 13.45 6.67 -13.96
N ALA A 382 14.64 6.73 -14.55
CA ALA A 382 15.88 6.96 -13.83
C ALA A 382 16.86 7.81 -14.65
N THR A 383 17.79 8.47 -13.96
CA THR A 383 18.91 9.18 -14.61
C THR A 383 20.21 8.45 -14.40
N SER A 384 21.11 8.53 -15.41
CA SER A 384 22.46 7.96 -15.35
C SER A 384 23.33 8.64 -14.29
N THR A 385 23.19 9.95 -14.10
CA THR A 385 24.01 10.75 -13.16
C THR A 385 23.64 10.52 -11.68
N GLN A 386 22.39 10.32 -11.34
CA GLN A 386 21.99 9.97 -9.98
C GLN A 386 22.59 8.63 -9.54
N VAL A 387 22.97 7.80 -10.47
CA VAL A 387 23.69 6.56 -10.26
C VAL A 387 25.10 6.80 -9.73
N VAL A 388 25.82 7.78 -10.23
CA VAL A 388 27.21 8.08 -9.88
C VAL A 388 27.36 8.72 -8.48
N GLU A 389 26.53 9.69 -8.11
CA GLU A 389 26.65 10.44 -6.85
C GLU A 389 26.45 9.61 -5.58
N LEU A 390 25.69 8.53 -5.63
CA LEU A 390 25.47 7.66 -4.47
C LEU A 390 26.62 6.64 -4.29
N ASP A 391 27.30 6.26 -5.34
CA ASP A 391 28.48 5.38 -5.28
C ASP A 391 29.64 6.08 -4.56
N GLN A 392 29.81 7.38 -4.75
CA GLN A 392 30.84 8.19 -4.09
C GLN A 392 30.58 8.38 -2.58
N ARG A 393 29.38 8.22 -2.09
CA ARG A 393 29.04 8.32 -0.64
C ARG A 393 29.29 7.04 0.14
N HIS A 394 29.57 5.94 -0.53
CA HIS A 394 29.89 4.64 0.08
C HIS A 394 31.37 4.26 -0.02
N ASP A 395 32.24 5.20 -0.43
CA ASP A 395 33.68 4.91 -0.52
C ASP A 395 34.31 4.81 0.85
N THR A 396 34.39 3.57 1.34
CA THR A 396 35.27 3.16 2.43
C THR A 396 36.64 2.81 1.86
N GLY A 397 37.37 3.79 1.29
CA GLY A 397 38.82 3.77 1.19
C GLY A 397 39.51 2.62 0.45
N ILE A 398 38.85 1.87 -0.43
CA ILE A 398 39.49 0.87 -1.30
C ILE A 398 39.50 1.37 -2.73
N PRO A 399 40.67 1.65 -3.37
CA PRO A 399 40.73 2.09 -4.75
C PRO A 399 40.22 0.99 -5.70
N LEU A 400 39.19 1.32 -6.48
CA LEU A 400 38.76 0.47 -7.60
C LEU A 400 39.71 0.68 -8.80
N PRO A 401 39.98 -0.36 -9.61
CA PRO A 401 40.81 -0.23 -10.81
C PRO A 401 40.12 0.71 -11.81
N THR A 402 40.83 1.68 -12.27
CA THR A 402 40.47 2.60 -13.35
C THR A 402 40.23 1.83 -14.66
N GLU A 403 39.12 2.17 -15.30
CA GLU A 403 38.61 1.68 -16.61
C GLU A 403 37.56 0.55 -16.52
N THR A 404 36.34 0.93 -16.13
CA THR A 404 35.13 0.20 -16.56
C THR A 404 34.22 1.19 -17.29
N VAL A 405 33.81 0.82 -18.49
CA VAL A 405 32.78 1.50 -19.26
C VAL A 405 31.56 1.67 -18.35
N HIS A 406 31.17 2.91 -18.11
CA HIS A 406 30.06 3.26 -17.23
C HIS A 406 28.75 2.76 -17.86
N ASP A 407 28.16 1.70 -17.30
CA ASP A 407 26.88 1.17 -17.71
C ASP A 407 25.80 1.63 -16.71
N PRO A 408 24.99 2.64 -17.05
CA PRO A 408 23.97 3.18 -16.16
C PRO A 408 22.94 2.13 -15.68
N GLN A 409 22.70 1.09 -16.49
CA GLN A 409 21.77 0.01 -16.16
C GLN A 409 22.33 -0.88 -15.05
N ARG A 410 23.62 -1.21 -15.13
CA ARG A 410 24.32 -2.00 -14.13
C ARG A 410 24.46 -1.27 -12.81
N ASP A 411 24.64 0.03 -12.85
CA ASP A 411 24.74 0.87 -11.66
C ASP A 411 23.39 1.00 -10.93
N LEU A 412 22.30 1.15 -11.67
CA LEU A 412 20.96 1.12 -11.08
C LEU A 412 20.68 -0.21 -10.38
N LEU A 413 21.04 -1.33 -10.99
CA LEU A 413 20.93 -2.67 -10.41
C LEU A 413 21.73 -2.81 -9.12
N THR A 414 22.98 -2.36 -9.08
CA THR A 414 23.85 -2.44 -7.91
C THR A 414 23.23 -1.71 -6.71
N ARG A 415 22.53 -0.60 -6.94
CA ARG A 415 21.84 0.17 -5.88
C ARG A 415 20.60 -0.50 -5.35
N MET A 416 19.81 -1.06 -6.24
CA MET A 416 18.64 -1.82 -5.84
C MET A 416 19.03 -2.98 -4.91
N HIS A 417 20.23 -3.55 -5.06
CA HIS A 417 20.78 -4.58 -4.19
C HIS A 417 21.35 -4.05 -2.86
N THR A 418 22.04 -2.91 -2.87
CA THR A 418 22.78 -2.41 -1.68
C THR A 418 21.86 -1.77 -0.66
N SER A 419 20.78 -1.11 -1.06
CA SER A 419 19.90 -0.41 -0.13
C SER A 419 19.14 -1.32 0.84
N SER A 420 18.93 -2.59 0.49
CA SER A 420 18.30 -3.57 1.37
C SER A 420 19.21 -4.05 2.52
N ARG A 421 20.54 -3.97 2.37
CA ARG A 421 21.50 -4.43 3.41
C ARG A 421 21.79 -3.38 4.49
N CYS A 422 21.71 -2.08 4.19
CA CYS A 422 22.07 -1.02 5.13
C CYS A 422 21.07 -0.78 6.27
N ARG A 423 19.81 -1.21 6.18
CA ARG A 423 18.85 -1.05 7.28
C ARG A 423 18.93 -2.13 8.35
N ALA A 424 19.39 -3.33 8.01
CA ALA A 424 19.52 -4.43 8.96
C ALA A 424 20.66 -4.25 9.98
N SER A 425 21.68 -3.42 9.69
CA SER A 425 22.86 -3.24 10.54
C SER A 425 22.81 -2.04 11.52
N ARG A 426 21.80 -1.14 11.44
CA ARG A 426 21.72 0.04 12.32
C ARG A 426 20.94 -0.16 13.63
N HIS A 427 20.38 -1.34 13.89
CA HIS A 427 19.66 -1.63 15.13
C HIS A 427 20.34 -2.67 16.04
N GLY A 428 21.62 -2.95 15.82
CA GLY A 428 22.43 -3.82 16.66
C GLY A 428 23.56 -3.07 17.36
N HIS A 429 23.45 -2.96 18.68
CA HIS A 429 24.47 -2.60 19.68
C HIS A 429 24.84 -1.12 19.87
N GLN A 430 24.18 -0.50 20.84
CA GLN A 430 24.88 0.41 21.75
C GLN A 430 25.23 -0.35 23.04
N PRO A 431 26.53 -0.42 23.46
CA PRO A 431 26.88 -0.92 24.76
C PRO A 431 26.50 0.13 25.84
N ARG A 432 25.76 -0.31 26.86
CA ARG A 432 25.54 0.50 28.05
C ARG A 432 26.89 0.60 28.81
N HIS A 433 27.43 1.80 28.91
CA HIS A 433 28.44 2.10 29.91
C HIS A 433 27.76 2.26 31.27
N THR A 434 28.09 1.33 32.18
CA THR A 434 27.90 1.48 33.64
C THR A 434 29.00 2.34 34.17
N SER A 435 28.69 3.40 34.87
CA SER A 435 29.34 3.93 36.07
C SER A 435 28.36 4.86 36.78
#